data_d94a2d4be987e35333e5d02715ef6ccb
#
_entry.id   d94a2d4be987e35333e5d02715ef6ccb
#
_cell.length_a   1.000
_cell.length_b   1.000
_cell.length_c   1.000
_cell.angle_alpha   90.00
_cell.angle_beta   90.00
_cell.angle_gamma   90.00
#
_symmetry.space_group_name_H-M   'P 1'
#
loop_
_entity.id
_entity.type
_entity.pdbx_description
1 polymer ?
#
loop_
_entity_poly.entity_id
_entity_poly.type
_entity_poly.pdbx_seq_one_letter_code
_entity_poly.pdbx_strand_id
1 'polypeptide(L)'
;MHIHVVKRGDTLSSIAAMHDALPAFVAADNGLTLSTPLVIGQALVVRTPKTLHTVRVGETLSSIARDYDLSVRTLLRRNFFLHGRELLREGDVLAIDYEDEAPLGTLGVNAYAYPYIGGELLDSV
;
A
#
# COMPACT_ATOMS: atom_id res chain seq x y z
N MET A 1 5.68 8.25 -7.17
CA MET A 1 4.96 8.55 -5.92
C MET A 1 4.53 10.01 -5.90
N HIS A 2 3.32 10.25 -5.46
CA HIS A 2 2.76 11.59 -5.44
C HIS A 2 2.28 11.95 -4.05
N ILE A 3 2.31 13.25 -3.74
CA ILE A 3 1.64 13.76 -2.55
C ILE A 3 0.42 14.49 -3.06
N HIS A 4 -0.75 14.06 -2.62
CA HIS A 4 -2.01 14.68 -3.03
C HIS A 4 -2.60 15.43 -1.84
N VAL A 5 -2.94 16.69 -2.04
CA VAL A 5 -3.60 17.48 -0.99
C VAL A 5 -5.09 17.42 -1.26
N VAL A 6 -5.84 16.96 -0.27
CA VAL A 6 -7.29 16.76 -0.41
C VAL A 6 -7.98 18.11 -0.61
N LYS A 7 -8.85 18.14 -1.61
CA LYS A 7 -9.66 19.31 -1.94
C LYS A 7 -11.12 18.98 -1.74
N ARG A 8 -11.92 20.03 -1.73
CA ARG A 8 -13.36 19.87 -1.59
C ARG A 8 -13.88 18.94 -2.69
N GLY A 9 -14.68 17.96 -2.31
CA GLY A 9 -15.26 17.00 -3.25
C GLY A 9 -14.40 15.77 -3.52
N ASP A 10 -13.16 15.74 -3.02
CA ASP A 10 -12.31 14.57 -3.22
C ASP A 10 -12.78 13.40 -2.37
N THR A 11 -12.62 12.21 -2.95
CA THR A 11 -12.83 10.96 -2.23
C THR A 11 -11.62 10.08 -2.49
N LEU A 12 -11.45 9.04 -1.69
CA LEU A 12 -10.36 8.09 -1.93
C LEU A 12 -10.46 7.52 -3.33
N SER A 13 -11.67 7.22 -3.79
CA SER A 13 -11.85 6.68 -5.13
C SER A 13 -11.45 7.67 -6.21
N SER A 14 -11.83 8.94 -6.07
CA SER A 14 -11.49 9.93 -7.08
C SER A 14 -10.00 10.23 -7.09
N ILE A 15 -9.39 10.28 -5.91
CA ILE A 15 -7.96 10.53 -5.80
C ILE A 15 -7.18 9.35 -6.41
N ALA A 16 -7.58 8.14 -6.09
CA ALA A 16 -6.92 6.96 -6.65
C ALA A 16 -7.03 6.94 -8.17
N ALA A 17 -8.22 7.22 -8.70
CA ALA A 17 -8.42 7.23 -10.14
C ALA A 17 -7.57 8.29 -10.83
N MET A 18 -7.41 9.44 -10.19
CA MET A 18 -6.61 10.52 -10.73
C MET A 18 -5.14 10.12 -10.91
N HIS A 19 -4.64 9.25 -10.04
CA HIS A 19 -3.24 8.85 -10.03
C HIS A 19 -3.02 7.41 -10.49
N ASP A 20 -4.01 6.79 -11.09
CA ASP A 20 -3.94 5.40 -11.54
C ASP A 20 -3.57 4.45 -10.40
N ALA A 21 -4.11 4.73 -9.24
CA ALA A 21 -3.87 3.93 -8.05
C ALA A 21 -5.15 3.21 -7.64
N LEU A 22 -5.07 2.41 -6.58
CA LEU A 22 -6.23 1.68 -6.07
C LEU A 22 -6.65 2.29 -4.74
N PRO A 23 -7.96 2.53 -4.51
CA PRO A 23 -8.41 3.18 -3.29
C PRO A 23 -7.97 2.46 -2.02
N ALA A 24 -8.03 1.14 -2.01
CA ALA A 24 -7.62 0.38 -0.83
C ALA A 24 -6.14 0.55 -0.53
N PHE A 25 -5.32 0.66 -1.57
CA PHE A 25 -3.89 0.86 -1.39
C PHE A 25 -3.60 2.26 -0.89
N VAL A 26 -4.29 3.26 -1.45
CA VAL A 26 -4.12 4.63 -0.98
C VAL A 26 -4.50 4.73 0.50
N ALA A 27 -5.60 4.11 0.87
CA ALA A 27 -6.02 4.11 2.27
C ALA A 27 -4.96 3.46 3.15
N ALA A 28 -4.53 2.27 2.80
CA ALA A 28 -3.56 1.53 3.60
C ALA A 28 -2.22 2.26 3.70
N ASP A 29 -1.76 2.85 2.60
CA ASP A 29 -0.50 3.56 2.58
C ASP A 29 -0.51 4.78 3.50
N ASN A 30 -1.69 5.28 3.84
CA ASN A 30 -1.84 6.46 4.67
C ASN A 30 -2.43 6.16 6.05
N GLY A 31 -2.50 4.88 6.40
CA GLY A 31 -3.04 4.50 7.70
C GLY A 31 -4.53 4.72 7.84
N LEU A 32 -5.25 4.73 6.73
CA LEU A 32 -6.69 4.98 6.71
C LEU A 32 -7.43 3.72 6.32
N THR A 33 -8.74 3.75 6.48
CA THR A 33 -9.62 2.73 5.92
C THR A 33 -10.44 3.38 4.82
N LEU A 34 -11.14 2.56 4.04
CA LEU A 34 -11.97 3.09 2.97
C LEU A 34 -13.11 3.96 3.48
N SER A 35 -13.48 3.79 4.73
CA SER A 35 -14.57 4.55 5.32
C SER A 35 -14.09 5.77 6.12
N THR A 36 -12.80 5.99 6.24
CA THR A 36 -12.27 7.12 6.98
C THR A 36 -12.58 8.41 6.22
N PRO A 37 -13.22 9.41 6.88
CA PRO A 37 -13.46 10.68 6.20
C PRO A 37 -12.17 11.40 5.90
N LEU A 38 -12.11 12.06 4.76
CA LEU A 38 -10.98 12.88 4.39
C LEU A 38 -11.22 14.32 4.82
N VAL A 39 -10.13 15.02 5.14
CA VAL A 39 -10.20 16.41 5.58
C VAL A 39 -9.55 17.27 4.51
N ILE A 40 -10.20 18.36 4.13
CA ILE A 40 -9.64 19.29 3.15
C ILE A 40 -8.30 19.79 3.68
N GLY A 41 -7.29 19.73 2.83
CA GLY A 41 -5.93 20.11 3.21
C GLY A 41 -5.08 18.95 3.68
N GLN A 42 -5.67 17.79 3.89
CA GLN A 42 -4.93 16.61 4.31
C GLN A 42 -4.01 16.17 3.18
N ALA A 43 -2.77 15.83 3.52
CA ALA A 43 -1.81 15.33 2.52
C ALA A 43 -1.83 13.82 2.51
N LEU A 44 -1.95 13.23 1.34
CA LEU A 44 -1.94 11.78 1.17
C LEU A 44 -0.78 11.39 0.27
N VAL A 45 -0.14 10.28 0.64
CA VAL A 45 0.87 9.66 -0.22
C VAL A 45 0.13 8.73 -1.18
N VAL A 46 0.39 8.88 -2.47
CA VAL A 46 -0.25 8.05 -3.48
C VAL A 46 0.81 7.37 -4.31
N ARG A 47 0.82 6.04 -4.30
CA ARG A 47 1.74 5.24 -5.10
C ARG A 47 0.97 4.61 -6.25
N THR A 48 1.55 4.64 -7.45
CA THR A 48 0.92 4.07 -8.63
C THR A 48 1.48 2.68 -8.87
N PRO A 49 0.66 1.64 -8.75
CA PRO A 49 1.16 0.28 -8.98
C PRO A 49 1.48 0.09 -10.46
N LYS A 50 2.60 -0.56 -10.71
CA LYS A 50 3.05 -0.87 -12.06
C LYS A 50 2.66 -2.28 -12.45
N THR A 51 2.81 -3.22 -11.54
CA THR A 51 2.50 -4.63 -11.77
C THR A 51 1.60 -5.09 -10.64
N LEU A 52 0.49 -5.71 -11.00
CA LEU A 52 -0.46 -6.24 -10.03
C LEU A 52 -0.55 -7.75 -10.18
N HIS A 53 -0.80 -8.43 -9.07
CA HIS A 53 -1.01 -9.88 -9.06
C HIS A 53 -2.28 -10.19 -8.29
N THR A 54 -3.17 -10.96 -8.90
CA THR A 54 -4.38 -11.43 -8.23
C THR A 54 -4.11 -12.79 -7.63
N VAL A 55 -4.33 -12.92 -6.33
CA VAL A 55 -4.04 -14.15 -5.59
C VAL A 55 -4.97 -15.27 -6.04
N ARG A 56 -4.38 -16.42 -6.30
CA ARG A 56 -5.10 -17.63 -6.69
C ARG A 56 -5.14 -18.60 -5.54
N VAL A 57 -6.04 -19.56 -5.65
CA VAL A 57 -6.16 -20.62 -4.65
C VAL A 57 -4.81 -21.32 -4.47
N GLY A 58 -4.43 -21.50 -3.23
CA GLY A 58 -3.20 -22.22 -2.91
C GLY A 58 -1.94 -21.38 -2.87
N GLU A 59 -2.02 -20.12 -3.28
CA GLU A 59 -0.85 -19.26 -3.24
C GLU A 59 -0.61 -18.71 -1.84
N THR A 60 0.65 -18.50 -1.52
CA THR A 60 1.04 -17.89 -0.25
C THR A 60 1.93 -16.70 -0.56
N LEU A 61 2.16 -15.86 0.44
CA LEU A 61 3.10 -14.75 0.26
C LEU A 61 4.46 -15.26 -0.17
N SER A 62 4.91 -16.37 0.39
CA SER A 62 6.21 -16.92 0.02
C SER A 62 6.24 -17.39 -1.42
N SER A 63 5.18 -18.05 -1.87
CA SER A 63 5.17 -18.54 -3.25
C SER A 63 5.08 -17.40 -4.25
N ILE A 64 4.29 -16.38 -3.95
CA ILE A 64 4.18 -15.21 -4.82
C ILE A 64 5.50 -14.45 -4.87
N ALA A 65 6.11 -14.23 -3.72
CA ALA A 65 7.38 -13.53 -3.67
C ALA A 65 8.43 -14.26 -4.49
N ARG A 66 8.47 -15.57 -4.37
CA ARG A 66 9.43 -16.37 -5.12
C ARG A 66 9.18 -16.28 -6.63
N ASP A 67 7.90 -16.27 -7.03
CA ASP A 67 7.57 -16.21 -8.45
C ASP A 67 8.02 -14.90 -9.08
N TYR A 68 8.09 -13.83 -8.31
CA TYR A 68 8.51 -12.52 -8.79
C TYR A 68 9.94 -12.16 -8.34
N ASP A 69 10.64 -13.12 -7.76
CA ASP A 69 12.02 -12.92 -7.32
C ASP A 69 12.14 -11.81 -6.28
N LEU A 70 11.22 -11.80 -5.34
CA LEU A 70 11.19 -10.82 -4.27
C LEU A 70 11.27 -11.52 -2.92
N SER A 71 11.65 -10.78 -1.88
CA SER A 71 11.52 -11.28 -0.52
C SER A 71 10.10 -11.01 -0.04
N VAL A 72 9.66 -11.81 0.93
CA VAL A 72 8.35 -11.59 1.55
C VAL A 72 8.30 -10.21 2.20
N ARG A 73 9.41 -9.77 2.78
CA ARG A 73 9.49 -8.45 3.38
C ARG A 73 9.22 -7.34 2.37
N THR A 74 9.81 -7.45 1.19
CA THR A 74 9.59 -6.48 0.13
C THR A 74 8.13 -6.47 -0.30
N LEU A 75 7.56 -7.66 -0.45
CA LEU A 75 6.16 -7.77 -0.84
C LEU A 75 5.24 -7.14 0.21
N LEU A 76 5.52 -7.35 1.49
CA LEU A 76 4.73 -6.73 2.55
C LEU A 76 4.87 -5.21 2.56
N ARG A 77 6.06 -4.69 2.30
CA ARG A 77 6.26 -3.24 2.24
C ARG A 77 5.50 -2.60 1.10
N ARG A 78 5.31 -3.33 0.04
CA ARG A 78 4.57 -2.82 -1.12
C ARG A 78 3.07 -2.97 -0.97
N ASN A 79 2.62 -3.70 0.06
CA ASN A 79 1.21 -4.00 0.26
C ASN A 79 0.83 -3.80 1.71
N PHE A 80 0.81 -2.55 2.17
CA PHE A 80 0.55 -2.25 3.57
C PHE A 80 -0.78 -2.78 4.07
N PHE A 81 -1.75 -2.97 3.18
CA PHE A 81 -3.05 -3.49 3.61
C PHE A 81 -2.95 -4.91 4.17
N LEU A 82 -1.84 -5.60 3.93
CA LEU A 82 -1.64 -6.94 4.48
C LEU A 82 -1.23 -6.94 5.94
N HIS A 83 -0.85 -5.79 6.46
CA HIS A 83 -0.46 -5.73 7.87
C HIS A 83 -1.65 -6.06 8.75
N GLY A 84 -1.45 -6.93 9.71
CA GLY A 84 -2.52 -7.36 10.58
C GLY A 84 -3.37 -8.49 10.04
N ARG A 85 -3.12 -8.91 8.82
CA ARG A 85 -3.82 -10.05 8.24
C ARG A 85 -2.93 -11.28 8.29
N GLU A 86 -3.50 -12.39 8.69
CA GLU A 86 -2.71 -13.60 8.80
C GLU A 86 -2.61 -14.35 7.49
N LEU A 87 -3.66 -14.30 6.69
CA LEU A 87 -3.74 -15.10 5.48
C LEU A 87 -4.15 -14.27 4.30
N LEU A 88 -3.62 -14.64 3.14
CA LEU A 88 -4.11 -14.13 1.88
C LEU A 88 -5.42 -14.81 1.54
N ARG A 89 -6.24 -14.12 0.77
CA ARG A 89 -7.50 -14.67 0.27
C ARG A 89 -7.45 -14.70 -1.23
N GLU A 90 -8.08 -15.71 -1.80
CA GLU A 90 -8.24 -15.78 -3.23
C GLU A 90 -8.94 -14.50 -3.70
N GLY A 91 -8.43 -13.90 -4.75
CA GLY A 91 -8.99 -12.67 -5.29
C GLY A 91 -8.35 -11.41 -4.74
N ASP A 92 -7.54 -11.50 -3.69
CA ASP A 92 -6.80 -10.33 -3.22
C ASP A 92 -5.88 -9.84 -4.34
N VAL A 93 -5.74 -8.53 -4.46
CA VAL A 93 -4.87 -7.94 -5.46
C VAL A 93 -3.65 -7.37 -4.74
N LEU A 94 -2.47 -7.78 -5.17
CA LEU A 94 -1.22 -7.32 -4.59
C LEU A 94 -0.47 -6.46 -5.59
N ALA A 95 0.20 -5.44 -5.09
CA ALA A 95 1.13 -4.67 -5.90
C ALA A 95 2.48 -5.37 -5.84
N ILE A 96 2.99 -5.74 -7.00
CA ILE A 96 4.29 -6.36 -7.10
C ILE A 96 5.36 -5.27 -7.20
N ASP A 97 5.01 -4.19 -7.88
CA ASP A 97 5.95 -3.13 -8.19
C ASP A 97 5.20 -1.81 -8.29
N TYR A 98 5.89 -0.72 -8.05
CA TYR A 98 5.34 0.62 -8.20
C TYR A 98 6.18 1.40 -9.19
N GLU A 99 5.53 2.33 -9.91
CA GLU A 99 6.22 3.05 -10.98
C GLU A 99 7.36 3.90 -10.49
N ASP A 100 7.20 4.51 -9.39
CA ASP A 100 8.13 5.52 -8.94
C ASP A 100 8.37 5.31 -7.47
N GLU A 101 8.81 4.11 -7.14
CA GLU A 101 8.97 3.73 -5.75
C GLU A 101 10.26 4.27 -5.17
N ALA A 102 10.14 4.94 -4.04
CA ALA A 102 11.27 5.37 -3.26
C ALA A 102 11.24 4.65 -1.93
N PRO A 103 12.37 4.53 -1.23
CA PRO A 103 12.36 3.96 0.11
C PRO A 103 11.42 4.77 0.98
N LEU A 104 10.51 4.09 1.65
CA LEU A 104 9.47 4.76 2.41
C LEU A 104 10.02 5.66 3.50
N GLY A 105 11.09 5.24 4.14
CA GLY A 105 11.72 6.05 5.18
C GLY A 105 12.23 7.38 4.70
N THR A 106 12.49 7.50 3.42
CA THR A 106 12.99 8.75 2.86
C THR A 106 11.98 9.86 2.96
N LEU A 107 10.72 9.53 2.87
CA LEU A 107 9.66 10.52 2.88
C LEU A 107 9.21 10.89 4.27
N GLY A 108 9.47 10.02 5.23
CA GLY A 108 9.06 10.28 6.59
C GLY A 108 7.58 10.14 6.83
N VAL A 109 6.81 9.95 5.80
CA VAL A 109 5.36 9.88 5.92
C VAL A 109 4.90 8.50 6.33
N ASN A 110 5.35 7.50 5.61
CA ASN A 110 4.94 6.15 5.89
C ASN A 110 5.53 5.59 7.17
N ALA A 111 6.64 6.16 7.59
CA ALA A 111 7.22 5.76 8.85
C ALA A 111 6.27 6.07 10.00
N TYR A 112 5.48 7.11 9.86
CA TYR A 112 4.50 7.43 10.88
C TYR A 112 3.19 6.71 10.69
N ALA A 113 2.86 6.38 9.47
CA ALA A 113 1.65 5.64 9.21
C ALA A 113 1.70 4.25 9.83
N TYR A 114 2.92 3.70 9.96
CA TYR A 114 3.09 2.37 10.52
C TYR A 114 4.15 2.36 11.60
N PRO A 115 3.97 3.16 12.60
CA PRO A 115 5.01 3.30 13.60
C PRO A 115 5.31 2.03 14.32
N TYR A 116 4.32 1.21 14.53
CA TYR A 116 4.53 0.02 15.27
C TYR A 116 4.68 -1.16 14.40
N ILE A 117 4.09 -1.11 13.26
CA ILE A 117 4.16 -2.19 12.38
C ILE A 117 5.35 -2.14 11.59
N GLY A 118 5.36 -1.09 10.86
CA GLY A 118 6.35 -0.96 9.91
C GLY A 118 7.62 -0.81 10.57
N GLY A 119 7.61 0.07 11.46
CA GLY A 119 8.84 0.40 12.09
C GLY A 119 9.47 -0.78 12.64
N GLU A 120 8.99 -1.23 13.74
CA GLU A 120 9.68 -2.25 14.35
C GLU A 120 9.46 -3.53 13.73
N LEU A 121 8.30 -3.78 13.32
CA LEU A 121 7.99 -5.03 12.74
C LEU A 121 8.76 -5.27 11.48
N LEU A 122 8.73 -4.34 10.57
CA LEU A 122 9.41 -4.48 9.32
C LEU A 122 10.89 -4.44 9.47
N ASP A 123 11.38 -3.64 10.35
CA ASP A 123 12.80 -3.50 10.48
C ASP A 123 13.43 -4.61 11.24
N SER A 124 12.74 -5.15 12.16
CA SER A 124 13.29 -6.22 12.93
C SER A 124 13.16 -7.55 12.27
N VAL A 125 12.39 -7.60 11.27
CA VAL A 125 12.12 -8.84 10.57
C VAL A 125 13.24 -9.22 9.66
#